data_431cb2bbd1f2ed3a036376feab96a9d9
#
_entry.id   431cb2bbd1f2ed3a036376feab96a9d9
#
_cell.length_a   1.000
_cell.length_b   1.000
_cell.length_c   1.000
_cell.angle_alpha   90.00
_cell.angle_beta   90.00
_cell.angle_gamma   90.00
#
_symmetry.space_group_name_H-M   'P 1'
#
loop_
_entity.id
_entity.type
_entity.pdbx_description
1 polymer ?
#
loop_
_entity_poly.entity_id
_entity_poly.type
_entity_poly.pdbx_seq_one_letter_code
_entity_poly.pdbx_strand_id
1 'polypeptide(L)'
;MAQKERVAPVAVITGASSGLGAVFARIAAREGYRPVLVARRQQRLEALAAEIETASGLKPWVLALDLTESAELSRLMDFLETRSVTPEIFINNAGFGDFGPMVDADEERISRMLRLNIAALTGLSIEAARAMKRLGRGRILNVASTAAFQACPGFGVYAATKAYVVSFTESLSEELRGTGVSATAFCPGPTATEFGEAAGLDESAFGRISLDKWERSAAACAEAGGA
;
A
#
# COMPACT_ATOMS: atom_id res chain seq x y z
N MET A 1 22.82 -12.64 32.40
CA MET A 1 21.82 -11.63 32.00
C MET A 1 21.11 -12.19 30.75
N ALA A 2 19.83 -12.58 30.88
CA ALA A 2 19.05 -13.08 29.77
C ALA A 2 18.87 -11.95 28.76
N GLN A 3 19.33 -12.12 27.53
CA GLN A 3 19.04 -11.25 26.41
C GLN A 3 17.51 -11.25 26.24
N LYS A 4 16.84 -10.14 26.58
CA LYS A 4 15.44 -9.93 26.27
C LYS A 4 15.31 -10.11 24.76
N GLU A 5 14.65 -11.20 24.30
CA GLU A 5 14.35 -11.38 22.88
C GLU A 5 13.71 -10.08 22.36
N ARG A 6 14.43 -9.40 21.50
CA ARG A 6 13.93 -8.17 20.87
C ARG A 6 12.78 -8.59 19.95
N VAL A 7 11.56 -8.31 20.33
CA VAL A 7 10.40 -8.52 19.45
C VAL A 7 10.67 -7.71 18.18
N ALA A 8 10.65 -8.38 17.02
CA ALA A 8 10.89 -7.72 15.75
C ALA A 8 9.91 -6.56 15.54
N PRO A 9 10.37 -5.39 15.09
CA PRO A 9 9.48 -4.29 14.75
C PRO A 9 8.52 -4.71 13.65
N VAL A 10 7.38 -4.04 13.54
CA VAL A 10 6.28 -4.47 12.68
C VAL A 10 6.12 -3.50 11.50
N ALA A 11 5.92 -4.06 10.32
CA ALA A 11 5.52 -3.35 9.11
C ALA A 11 4.14 -3.83 8.64
N VAL A 12 3.18 -2.93 8.47
CA VAL A 12 1.88 -3.23 7.88
C VAL A 12 1.93 -2.92 6.38
N ILE A 13 1.53 -3.88 5.54
CA ILE A 13 1.51 -3.71 4.09
C ILE A 13 0.11 -4.06 3.56
N THR A 14 -0.61 -3.08 3.04
CA THR A 14 -1.88 -3.31 2.37
C THR A 14 -1.68 -3.63 0.89
N GLY A 15 -2.58 -4.44 0.31
CA GLY A 15 -2.43 -4.91 -1.07
C GLY A 15 -1.27 -5.88 -1.25
N ALA A 16 -0.89 -6.63 -0.20
CA ALA A 16 0.31 -7.46 -0.18
C ALA A 16 0.23 -8.73 -1.04
N SER A 17 -0.94 -9.07 -1.62
CA SER A 17 -1.14 -10.33 -2.34
C SER A 17 -0.51 -10.38 -3.74
N SER A 18 0.03 -9.28 -4.26
CA SER A 18 0.70 -9.22 -5.57
C SER A 18 1.49 -7.90 -5.78
N GLY A 19 2.20 -7.81 -6.89
CA GLY A 19 2.84 -6.59 -7.36
C GLY A 19 3.76 -5.93 -6.32
N LEU A 20 3.70 -4.61 -6.25
CA LEU A 20 4.52 -3.80 -5.33
C LEU A 20 4.33 -4.20 -3.86
N GLY A 21 3.08 -4.51 -3.44
CA GLY A 21 2.79 -4.89 -2.06
C GLY A 21 3.54 -6.15 -1.62
N ALA A 22 3.62 -7.16 -2.48
CA ALA A 22 4.39 -8.38 -2.20
C ALA A 22 5.90 -8.09 -2.13
N VAL A 23 6.40 -7.19 -2.97
CA VAL A 23 7.81 -6.78 -2.96
C VAL A 23 8.12 -5.99 -1.68
N PHE A 24 7.29 -5.03 -1.28
CA PHE A 24 7.45 -4.32 -0.01
C PHE A 24 7.46 -5.25 1.19
N ALA A 25 6.62 -6.30 1.18
CA ALA A 25 6.59 -7.28 2.26
C ALA A 25 7.92 -8.04 2.39
N ARG A 26 8.51 -8.45 1.26
CA ARG A 26 9.83 -9.11 1.23
C ARG A 26 10.94 -8.17 1.71
N ILE A 27 10.93 -6.92 1.25
CA ILE A 27 11.90 -5.90 1.68
C ILE A 27 11.78 -5.68 3.19
N ALA A 28 10.57 -5.47 3.72
CA ALA A 28 10.36 -5.27 5.14
C ALA A 28 10.92 -6.45 5.97
N ALA A 29 10.69 -7.69 5.53
CA ALA A 29 11.22 -8.86 6.22
C ALA A 29 12.76 -8.94 6.14
N ARG A 30 13.35 -8.63 4.99
CA ARG A 30 14.81 -8.56 4.82
C ARG A 30 15.47 -7.53 5.74
N GLU A 31 14.78 -6.40 5.96
CA GLU A 31 15.20 -5.33 6.88
C GLU A 31 14.86 -5.63 8.36
N GLY A 32 14.41 -6.85 8.68
CA GLY A 32 14.17 -7.30 10.05
C GLY A 32 12.80 -6.90 10.63
N TYR A 33 11.89 -6.37 9.83
CA TYR A 33 10.52 -6.10 10.24
C TYR A 33 9.65 -7.34 10.08
N ARG A 34 8.78 -7.62 11.05
CA ARG A 34 7.71 -8.62 10.89
C ARG A 34 6.58 -8.03 10.05
N PRO A 35 6.28 -8.57 8.84
CA PRO A 35 5.19 -8.05 8.03
C PRO A 35 3.81 -8.44 8.58
N VAL A 36 2.86 -7.51 8.48
CA VAL A 36 1.41 -7.77 8.52
C VAL A 36 0.91 -7.65 7.09
N LEU A 37 0.57 -8.76 6.48
CA LEU A 37 0.15 -8.88 5.09
C LEU A 37 -1.36 -8.72 5.00
N VAL A 38 -1.84 -7.64 4.39
CA VAL A 38 -3.27 -7.31 4.30
C VAL A 38 -3.72 -7.28 2.86
N ALA A 39 -4.66 -8.13 2.46
CA ALA A 39 -5.37 -8.12 1.17
C ALA A 39 -6.57 -9.08 1.22
N ARG A 40 -7.37 -9.15 0.13
CA ARG A 40 -8.53 -10.03 0.05
C ARG A 40 -8.19 -11.51 -0.22
N ARG A 41 -7.09 -11.78 -0.94
CA ARG A 41 -6.74 -13.12 -1.46
C ARG A 41 -5.93 -13.90 -0.43
N GLN A 42 -6.61 -14.57 0.50
CA GLN A 42 -6.00 -15.29 1.62
C GLN A 42 -4.91 -16.27 1.17
N GLN A 43 -5.19 -17.14 0.21
CA GLN A 43 -4.23 -18.15 -0.25
C GLN A 43 -2.92 -17.53 -0.76
N ARG A 44 -2.99 -16.39 -1.44
CA ARG A 44 -1.79 -15.69 -1.92
C ARG A 44 -1.00 -15.04 -0.78
N LEU A 45 -1.69 -14.54 0.25
CA LEU A 45 -1.04 -14.02 1.44
C LEU A 45 -0.34 -15.12 2.23
N GLU A 46 -0.97 -16.28 2.37
CA GLU A 46 -0.40 -17.46 3.05
C GLU A 46 0.84 -17.99 2.32
N ALA A 47 0.78 -18.07 0.98
CA ALA A 47 1.94 -18.46 0.17
C ALA A 47 3.11 -17.48 0.33
N LEU A 48 2.85 -16.17 0.28
CA LEU A 48 3.86 -15.13 0.50
C LEU A 48 4.40 -15.20 1.95
N ALA A 49 3.55 -15.46 2.93
CA ALA A 49 3.96 -15.58 4.33
C ALA A 49 4.93 -16.76 4.52
N ALA A 50 4.64 -17.92 3.93
CA ALA A 50 5.50 -19.10 3.97
C ALA A 50 6.85 -18.85 3.28
N GLU A 51 6.85 -18.18 2.13
CA GLU A 51 8.07 -17.77 1.43
C GLU A 51 8.94 -16.86 2.32
N ILE A 52 8.34 -15.81 2.90
CA ILE A 52 9.04 -14.86 3.78
C ILE A 52 9.58 -15.56 5.02
N GLU A 53 8.78 -16.42 5.68
CA GLU A 53 9.21 -17.17 6.85
C GLU A 53 10.42 -18.05 6.54
N THR A 54 10.41 -18.71 5.40
CA THR A 54 11.54 -19.54 4.94
C THR A 54 12.80 -18.71 4.69
N ALA A 55 12.66 -17.53 4.07
CA ALA A 55 13.80 -16.70 3.66
C ALA A 55 14.40 -15.87 4.82
N SER A 56 13.58 -15.42 5.77
CA SER A 56 14.00 -14.47 6.82
C SER A 56 13.91 -15.02 8.25
N GLY A 57 13.24 -16.15 8.45
CA GLY A 57 12.92 -16.68 9.78
C GLY A 57 11.82 -15.90 10.52
N LEU A 58 11.31 -14.81 9.93
CA LEU A 58 10.23 -14.01 10.50
C LEU A 58 8.90 -14.52 9.98
N LYS A 59 8.01 -14.93 10.87
CA LYS A 59 6.67 -15.37 10.52
C LYS A 59 5.73 -14.17 10.34
N PRO A 60 5.28 -13.84 9.10
CA PRO A 60 4.32 -12.76 8.89
C PRO A 60 2.98 -13.05 9.53
N TRP A 61 2.22 -12.00 9.83
CA TRP A 61 0.80 -12.12 10.13
C TRP A 61 -0.02 -11.91 8.85
N VAL A 62 -1.04 -12.73 8.65
CA VAL A 62 -1.91 -12.70 7.48
C VAL A 62 -3.30 -12.24 7.90
N LEU A 63 -3.83 -11.23 7.19
CA LEU A 63 -5.16 -10.68 7.40
C LEU A 63 -5.88 -10.58 6.04
N ALA A 64 -6.81 -11.50 5.81
CA ALA A 64 -7.65 -11.48 4.62
C ALA A 64 -8.82 -10.51 4.85
N LEU A 65 -8.67 -9.27 4.36
CA LEU A 65 -9.62 -8.17 4.57
C LEU A 65 -9.94 -7.47 3.25
N ASP A 66 -11.21 -7.07 3.08
CA ASP A 66 -11.62 -6.12 2.03
C ASP A 66 -11.65 -4.70 2.62
N LEU A 67 -10.61 -3.92 2.33
CA LEU A 67 -10.47 -2.57 2.86
C LEU A 67 -11.45 -1.54 2.25
N THR A 68 -12.34 -1.96 1.35
CA THR A 68 -13.49 -1.12 0.92
C THR A 68 -14.61 -1.08 1.96
N GLU A 69 -14.56 -1.99 2.94
CA GLU A 69 -15.56 -2.14 4.00
C GLU A 69 -15.04 -1.54 5.32
N SER A 70 -15.79 -0.60 5.90
CA SER A 70 -15.35 0.09 7.13
C SER A 70 -15.16 -0.85 8.32
N ALA A 71 -15.98 -1.90 8.43
CA ALA A 71 -15.83 -2.91 9.47
C ALA A 71 -14.49 -3.67 9.36
N GLU A 72 -14.01 -3.91 8.14
CA GLU A 72 -12.75 -4.59 7.91
C GLU A 72 -11.52 -3.69 8.22
N LEU A 73 -11.66 -2.37 8.02
CA LEU A 73 -10.65 -1.42 8.49
C LEU A 73 -10.51 -1.45 10.02
N SER A 74 -11.64 -1.48 10.73
CA SER A 74 -11.63 -1.62 12.20
C SER A 74 -10.96 -2.91 12.62
N ARG A 75 -11.23 -4.03 11.96
CA ARG A 75 -10.58 -5.33 12.26
C ARG A 75 -9.05 -5.29 12.13
N LEU A 76 -8.50 -4.53 11.20
CA LEU A 76 -7.05 -4.33 11.11
C LEU A 76 -6.51 -3.58 12.33
N MET A 77 -7.20 -2.52 12.75
CA MET A 77 -6.77 -1.74 13.91
C MET A 77 -6.91 -2.54 15.21
N ASP A 78 -8.03 -3.24 15.40
CA ASP A 78 -8.28 -4.14 16.55
C ASP A 78 -7.23 -5.25 16.61
N PHE A 79 -6.80 -5.80 15.47
CA PHE A 79 -5.75 -6.80 15.41
C PHE A 79 -4.41 -6.28 15.97
N LEU A 80 -4.05 -5.05 15.64
CA LEU A 80 -2.83 -4.41 16.15
C LEU A 80 -2.96 -4.09 17.64
N GLU A 81 -4.09 -3.55 18.05
CA GLU A 81 -4.37 -3.17 19.44
C GLU A 81 -4.38 -4.38 20.39
N THR A 82 -5.10 -5.44 20.05
CA THR A 82 -5.17 -6.68 20.86
C THR A 82 -3.81 -7.34 21.05
N ARG A 83 -2.86 -7.10 20.15
CA ARG A 83 -1.47 -7.57 20.27
C ARG A 83 -0.54 -6.56 20.91
N SER A 84 -1.06 -5.40 21.31
CA SER A 84 -0.26 -4.27 21.82
C SER A 84 0.89 -3.90 20.86
N VAL A 85 0.61 -3.92 19.55
CA VAL A 85 1.59 -3.64 18.50
C VAL A 85 1.33 -2.28 17.88
N THR A 86 2.34 -1.41 17.92
CA THR A 86 2.38 -0.21 17.10
C THR A 86 3.33 -0.46 15.93
N PRO A 87 2.86 -0.42 14.67
CA PRO A 87 3.75 -0.61 13.54
C PRO A 87 4.74 0.56 13.42
N GLU A 88 5.98 0.27 13.10
CA GLU A 88 6.99 1.29 12.79
C GLU A 88 7.01 1.67 11.31
N ILE A 89 6.46 0.80 10.45
CA ILE A 89 6.23 1.07 9.02
C ILE A 89 4.79 0.75 8.68
N PHE A 90 4.13 1.66 7.95
CA PHE A 90 2.78 1.44 7.43
C PHE A 90 2.74 1.79 5.95
N ILE A 91 2.53 0.79 5.09
CA ILE A 91 2.52 0.93 3.65
C ILE A 91 1.08 0.79 3.14
N ASN A 92 0.47 1.91 2.77
CA ASN A 92 -0.81 1.98 2.09
C ASN A 92 -0.58 1.79 0.59
N ASN A 93 -0.52 0.52 0.17
CA ASN A 93 -0.32 0.15 -1.22
C ASN A 93 -1.60 -0.40 -1.89
N ALA A 94 -2.59 -0.86 -1.12
CA ALA A 94 -3.85 -1.33 -1.67
C ALA A 94 -4.52 -0.25 -2.52
N GLY A 95 -4.90 -0.61 -3.74
CA GLY A 95 -5.57 0.27 -4.67
C GLY A 95 -5.83 -0.42 -5.99
N PHE A 96 -6.77 0.07 -6.77
CA PHE A 96 -7.00 -0.37 -8.13
C PHE A 96 -7.42 0.81 -9.01
N GLY A 97 -7.34 0.62 -10.32
CA GLY A 97 -7.82 1.53 -11.34
C GLY A 97 -8.99 0.94 -12.11
N ASP A 98 -9.61 1.81 -12.90
CA ASP A 98 -10.62 1.46 -13.88
C ASP A 98 -10.34 2.22 -15.17
N PHE A 99 -10.28 1.50 -16.29
CA PHE A 99 -9.95 2.09 -17.59
C PHE A 99 -11.17 2.12 -18.49
N GLY A 100 -11.52 3.30 -18.97
CA GLY A 100 -12.63 3.52 -19.90
C GLY A 100 -13.09 4.97 -19.88
N PRO A 101 -14.03 5.35 -20.78
CA PRO A 101 -14.64 6.67 -20.74
C PRO A 101 -15.41 6.85 -19.42
N MET A 102 -15.17 7.97 -18.72
CA MET A 102 -15.81 8.23 -17.41
C MET A 102 -17.32 8.27 -17.46
N VAL A 103 -17.88 8.66 -18.61
CA VAL A 103 -19.34 8.78 -18.80
C VAL A 103 -20.04 7.40 -18.91
N ASP A 104 -19.27 6.34 -19.20
CA ASP A 104 -19.75 4.97 -19.35
C ASP A 104 -19.31 4.08 -18.17
N ALA A 105 -18.66 4.67 -17.16
CA ALA A 105 -18.09 3.91 -16.04
C ALA A 105 -19.16 3.30 -15.14
N ASP A 106 -18.90 2.11 -14.62
CA ASP A 106 -19.72 1.45 -13.60
C ASP A 106 -19.65 2.22 -12.27
N GLU A 107 -20.78 2.76 -11.82
CA GLU A 107 -20.86 3.60 -10.62
C GLU A 107 -20.40 2.85 -9.35
N GLU A 108 -20.73 1.57 -9.21
CA GLU A 108 -20.33 0.78 -8.04
C GLU A 108 -18.82 0.53 -8.06
N ARG A 109 -18.25 0.25 -9.23
CA ARG A 109 -16.80 0.10 -9.38
C ARG A 109 -16.06 1.39 -9.06
N ILE A 110 -16.56 2.54 -9.52
CA ILE A 110 -16.03 3.86 -9.16
C ILE A 110 -16.13 4.09 -7.65
N SER A 111 -17.30 3.84 -7.07
CA SER A 111 -17.54 3.99 -5.63
C SER A 111 -16.55 3.14 -4.80
N ARG A 112 -16.34 1.88 -5.20
CA ARG A 112 -15.36 0.99 -4.54
C ARG A 112 -13.92 1.50 -4.69
N MET A 113 -13.57 2.05 -5.87
CA MET A 113 -12.25 2.65 -6.08
C MET A 113 -12.02 3.85 -5.17
N LEU A 114 -13.01 4.74 -5.02
CA LEU A 114 -12.93 5.88 -4.11
C LEU A 114 -12.83 5.43 -2.65
N ARG A 115 -13.62 4.44 -2.24
CA ARG A 115 -13.54 3.86 -0.89
C ARG A 115 -12.15 3.31 -0.59
N LEU A 116 -11.53 2.56 -1.51
CA LEU A 116 -10.22 1.97 -1.29
C LEU A 116 -9.10 2.99 -1.40
N ASN A 117 -9.02 3.70 -2.56
CA ASN A 117 -7.88 4.54 -2.88
C ASN A 117 -7.83 5.83 -2.05
N ILE A 118 -8.98 6.29 -1.54
CA ILE A 118 -9.10 7.54 -0.77
C ILE A 118 -9.48 7.24 0.69
N ALA A 119 -10.70 6.78 0.93
CA ALA A 119 -11.24 6.72 2.28
C ALA A 119 -10.44 5.77 3.20
N ALA A 120 -10.16 4.54 2.74
CA ALA A 120 -9.39 3.56 3.47
C ALA A 120 -7.96 4.04 3.72
N LEU A 121 -7.27 4.52 2.68
CA LEU A 121 -5.91 5.05 2.80
C LEU A 121 -5.84 6.21 3.81
N THR A 122 -6.78 7.15 3.73
CA THR A 122 -6.84 8.29 4.63
C THR A 122 -7.03 7.85 6.08
N GLY A 123 -8.03 7.00 6.34
CA GLY A 123 -8.32 6.48 7.69
C GLY A 123 -7.12 5.73 8.27
N LEU A 124 -6.54 4.80 7.51
CA LEU A 124 -5.38 4.02 7.95
C LEU A 124 -4.14 4.89 8.18
N SER A 125 -3.88 5.89 7.32
CA SER A 125 -2.77 6.81 7.51
C SER A 125 -2.91 7.63 8.79
N ILE A 126 -4.12 8.14 9.08
CA ILE A 126 -4.39 8.93 10.29
C ILE A 126 -4.23 8.06 11.54
N GLU A 127 -4.78 6.85 11.57
CA GLU A 127 -4.66 5.96 12.72
C GLU A 127 -3.20 5.51 12.94
N ALA A 128 -2.48 5.16 11.87
CA ALA A 128 -1.06 4.85 11.95
C ALA A 128 -0.25 6.05 12.49
N ALA A 129 -0.50 7.25 11.96
CA ALA A 129 0.17 8.47 12.42
C ALA A 129 -0.07 8.75 13.91
N ARG A 130 -1.32 8.59 14.39
CA ARG A 130 -1.67 8.72 15.81
C ARG A 130 -0.89 7.75 16.70
N ALA A 131 -0.84 6.47 16.29
CA ALA A 131 -0.13 5.44 17.03
C ALA A 131 1.38 5.67 17.04
N MET A 132 1.97 5.98 15.87
CA MET A 132 3.39 6.26 15.71
C MET A 132 3.84 7.52 16.45
N LYS A 133 3.00 8.58 16.45
CA LYS A 133 3.28 9.81 17.20
C LYS A 133 3.37 9.53 18.70
N ARG A 134 2.52 8.66 19.26
CA ARG A 134 2.65 8.22 20.68
C ARG A 134 3.93 7.42 20.92
N LEU A 135 4.39 6.66 19.92
CA LEU A 135 5.66 5.91 19.97
C LEU A 135 6.89 6.82 19.80
N GLY A 136 6.71 8.02 19.24
CA GLY A 136 7.78 8.96 18.92
C GLY A 136 8.62 8.57 17.70
N ARG A 137 8.19 7.60 16.90
CA ARG A 137 8.84 7.15 15.66
C ARG A 137 7.87 6.40 14.75
N GLY A 138 8.11 6.45 13.46
CA GLY A 138 7.38 5.69 12.46
C GLY A 138 7.51 6.25 11.05
N ARG A 139 7.15 5.43 10.06
CA ARG A 139 7.17 5.79 8.64
C ARG A 139 5.90 5.33 7.98
N ILE A 140 5.23 6.26 7.29
CA ILE A 140 4.04 5.98 6.49
C ILE A 140 4.42 6.16 5.03
N LEU A 141 4.16 5.14 4.21
CA LEU A 141 4.33 5.18 2.77
C LEU A 141 2.96 5.05 2.10
N ASN A 142 2.52 6.09 1.39
CA ASN A 142 1.30 6.08 0.62
C ASN A 142 1.61 5.92 -0.86
N VAL A 143 1.16 4.83 -1.46
CA VAL A 143 1.42 4.56 -2.89
C VAL A 143 0.45 5.35 -3.75
N ALA A 144 0.96 6.42 -4.35
CA ALA A 144 0.30 7.24 -5.36
C ALA A 144 0.55 6.69 -6.78
N SER A 145 0.83 7.55 -7.75
CA SER A 145 1.20 7.20 -9.14
C SER A 145 1.71 8.46 -9.85
N THR A 146 2.50 8.29 -10.90
CA THR A 146 2.80 9.38 -11.84
C THR A 146 1.55 9.94 -12.53
N ALA A 147 0.46 9.16 -12.60
CA ALA A 147 -0.85 9.61 -13.07
C ALA A 147 -1.42 10.78 -12.24
N ALA A 148 -0.94 10.99 -11.01
CA ALA A 148 -1.35 12.09 -10.15
C ALA A 148 -1.05 13.50 -10.73
N PHE A 149 -0.09 13.60 -11.65
CA PHE A 149 0.49 14.87 -12.09
C PHE A 149 0.04 15.29 -13.48
N GLN A 150 -0.88 14.56 -14.11
CA GLN A 150 -1.33 14.84 -15.47
C GLN A 150 -2.76 14.40 -15.72
N ALA A 151 -3.40 14.96 -16.73
CA ALA A 151 -4.67 14.44 -17.22
C ALA A 151 -4.43 13.06 -17.87
N CYS A 152 -5.24 12.07 -17.46
CA CYS A 152 -5.17 10.70 -17.95
C CYS A 152 -6.51 10.29 -18.55
N PRO A 153 -6.81 10.62 -19.83
CA PRO A 153 -8.02 10.13 -20.48
C PRO A 153 -8.14 8.61 -20.39
N GLY A 154 -9.31 8.12 -20.02
CA GLY A 154 -9.54 6.70 -19.72
C GLY A 154 -9.19 6.28 -18.28
N PHE A 155 -8.37 7.04 -17.57
CA PHE A 155 -8.02 6.83 -16.15
C PHE A 155 -8.40 8.02 -15.26
N GLY A 156 -9.33 8.87 -15.67
CA GLY A 156 -9.57 10.16 -15.03
C GLY A 156 -9.85 10.05 -13.53
N VAL A 157 -10.76 9.16 -13.12
CA VAL A 157 -11.08 8.98 -11.69
C VAL A 157 -9.88 8.41 -10.93
N TYR A 158 -9.21 7.38 -11.47
CA TYR A 158 -8.00 6.83 -10.85
C TYR A 158 -6.93 7.91 -10.65
N ALA A 159 -6.62 8.69 -11.69
CA ALA A 159 -5.64 9.78 -11.61
C ALA A 159 -6.01 10.81 -10.54
N ALA A 160 -7.29 11.17 -10.45
CA ALA A 160 -7.80 12.05 -9.41
C ALA A 160 -7.62 11.46 -8.00
N THR A 161 -7.85 10.14 -7.81
CA THR A 161 -7.57 9.50 -6.52
C THR A 161 -6.10 9.58 -6.16
N LYS A 162 -5.19 9.43 -7.14
CA LYS A 162 -3.74 9.47 -6.89
C LYS A 162 -3.23 10.90 -6.66
N ALA A 163 -3.84 11.91 -7.28
CA ALA A 163 -3.60 13.32 -6.97
C ALA A 163 -4.02 13.66 -5.53
N TYR A 164 -5.18 13.15 -5.08
CA TYR A 164 -5.59 13.24 -3.68
C TYR A 164 -4.53 12.66 -2.75
N VAL A 165 -4.02 11.45 -3.03
CA VAL A 165 -3.03 10.78 -2.19
C VAL A 165 -1.75 11.62 -2.07
N VAL A 166 -1.28 12.25 -3.14
CA VAL A 166 -0.11 13.14 -3.09
C VAL A 166 -0.37 14.31 -2.16
N SER A 167 -1.41 15.10 -2.44
CA SER A 167 -1.75 16.30 -1.65
C SER A 167 -2.01 15.99 -0.16
N PHE A 168 -2.74 14.90 0.12
CA PHE A 168 -2.99 14.43 1.48
C PHE A 168 -1.70 14.06 2.20
N THR A 169 -0.81 13.32 1.51
CA THR A 169 0.43 12.83 2.14
C THR A 169 1.42 13.97 2.41
N GLU A 170 1.53 14.94 1.51
CA GLU A 170 2.35 16.14 1.70
C GLU A 170 1.87 16.95 2.92
N SER A 171 0.55 17.16 3.05
CA SER A 171 -0.04 17.84 4.20
C SER A 171 0.23 17.07 5.49
N LEU A 172 0.01 15.74 5.49
CA LEU A 172 0.28 14.90 6.65
C LEU A 172 1.76 14.93 7.04
N SER A 173 2.67 14.95 6.06
CA SER A 173 4.12 15.04 6.30
C SER A 173 4.50 16.32 7.04
N GLU A 174 3.93 17.47 6.64
CA GLU A 174 4.16 18.75 7.31
C GLU A 174 3.61 18.77 8.75
N GLU A 175 2.41 18.24 8.95
CA GLU A 175 1.79 18.14 10.28
C GLU A 175 2.55 17.22 11.25
N LEU A 176 3.29 16.24 10.71
CA LEU A 176 4.11 15.31 11.49
C LEU A 176 5.52 15.82 11.78
N ARG A 177 5.90 16.97 11.26
CA ARG A 177 7.25 17.54 11.46
C ARG A 177 7.57 17.67 12.94
N GLY A 178 8.75 17.21 13.33
CA GLY A 178 9.22 17.23 14.72
C GLY A 178 8.63 16.15 15.65
N THR A 179 7.75 15.28 15.16
CA THR A 179 7.14 14.20 15.97
C THR A 179 7.93 12.88 15.98
N GLY A 180 8.99 12.77 15.14
CA GLY A 180 9.69 11.50 14.90
C GLY A 180 8.97 10.57 13.90
N VAL A 181 7.88 11.03 13.29
CA VAL A 181 7.12 10.28 12.27
C VAL A 181 7.24 10.99 10.93
N SER A 182 7.37 10.21 9.86
CA SER A 182 7.38 10.73 8.48
C SER A 182 6.24 10.11 7.65
N ALA A 183 5.75 10.88 6.67
CA ALA A 183 4.82 10.40 5.65
C ALA A 183 5.40 10.71 4.27
N THR A 184 5.39 9.73 3.36
CA THR A 184 5.96 9.84 2.01
C THR A 184 4.96 9.37 0.98
N ALA A 185 4.75 10.16 -0.07
CA ALA A 185 4.01 9.75 -1.26
C ALA A 185 4.97 9.09 -2.25
N PHE A 186 4.78 7.80 -2.52
CA PHE A 186 5.52 7.07 -3.53
C PHE A 186 4.74 7.07 -4.85
N CYS A 187 5.30 7.63 -5.89
CA CYS A 187 4.63 7.86 -7.18
C CYS A 187 5.28 7.02 -8.30
N PRO A 188 5.03 5.69 -8.33
CA PRO A 188 5.59 4.85 -9.39
C PRO A 188 4.99 5.21 -10.75
N GLY A 189 5.80 5.03 -11.80
CA GLY A 189 5.34 4.97 -13.19
C GLY A 189 4.63 3.65 -13.49
N PRO A 190 4.29 3.41 -14.76
CA PRO A 190 3.80 2.11 -15.21
C PRO A 190 4.76 1.00 -14.76
N THR A 191 4.22 0.01 -14.08
CA THR A 191 5.00 -1.08 -13.46
C THR A 191 4.39 -2.40 -13.91
N ALA A 192 5.22 -3.34 -14.35
CA ALA A 192 4.79 -4.67 -14.74
C ALA A 192 4.23 -5.44 -13.52
N THR A 193 2.93 -5.33 -13.30
CA THR A 193 2.17 -5.96 -12.21
C THR A 193 0.78 -6.35 -12.73
N GLU A 194 0.03 -7.13 -11.95
CA GLU A 194 -1.38 -7.46 -12.24
C GLU A 194 -2.31 -6.21 -12.27
N PHE A 195 -1.79 -5.01 -12.02
CA PHE A 195 -2.59 -3.78 -11.94
C PHE A 195 -3.27 -3.45 -13.28
N GLY A 196 -2.56 -3.60 -14.41
CA GLY A 196 -3.11 -3.31 -15.74
C GLY A 196 -4.29 -4.22 -16.07
N GLU A 197 -4.12 -5.53 -15.86
CA GLU A 197 -5.19 -6.52 -16.06
C GLU A 197 -6.39 -6.23 -15.13
N ALA A 198 -6.15 -5.96 -13.85
CA ALA A 198 -7.19 -5.61 -12.88
C ALA A 198 -7.92 -4.30 -13.22
N ALA A 199 -7.27 -3.38 -13.93
CA ALA A 199 -7.85 -2.12 -14.40
C ALA A 199 -8.63 -2.26 -15.72
N GLY A 200 -8.64 -3.44 -16.33
CA GLY A 200 -9.30 -3.67 -17.62
C GLY A 200 -8.49 -3.16 -18.82
N LEU A 201 -7.17 -3.00 -18.66
CA LEU A 201 -6.27 -2.70 -19.77
C LEU A 201 -6.04 -3.96 -20.59
N ASP A 202 -6.37 -3.92 -21.87
CA ASP A 202 -5.90 -4.90 -22.83
C ASP A 202 -4.43 -4.60 -23.23
N GLU A 203 -3.74 -5.57 -23.82
CA GLU A 203 -2.35 -5.40 -24.26
C GLU A 203 -2.19 -4.24 -25.25
N SER A 204 -3.21 -3.91 -26.03
CA SER A 204 -3.19 -2.82 -27.00
C SER A 204 -3.34 -1.45 -26.34
N ALA A 205 -4.12 -1.35 -25.27
CA ALA A 205 -4.25 -0.15 -24.44
C ALA A 205 -2.99 0.06 -23.58
N PHE A 206 -2.43 -1.02 -23.04
CA PHE A 206 -1.15 -0.98 -22.32
C PHE A 206 -0.01 -0.54 -23.23
N GLY A 207 0.05 -1.02 -24.48
CA GLY A 207 1.05 -0.60 -25.47
C GLY A 207 0.95 0.88 -25.87
N ARG A 208 -0.22 1.52 -25.75
CA ARG A 208 -0.39 2.97 -25.94
C ARG A 208 0.00 3.81 -24.74
N ILE A 209 -0.05 3.22 -23.54
CA ILE A 209 0.32 3.86 -22.27
C ILE A 209 1.74 3.44 -21.87
N SER A 210 2.14 2.22 -22.22
CA SER A 210 3.49 1.70 -22.03
C SER A 210 4.40 2.40 -23.01
N LEU A 211 5.15 3.30 -22.49
CA LEU A 211 6.34 3.80 -23.13
C LEU A 211 7.40 2.72 -22.87
N ASP A 212 7.83 1.98 -23.86
CA ASP A 212 8.87 0.93 -23.83
C ASP A 212 10.15 1.28 -23.05
N LYS A 213 10.26 2.52 -22.61
CA LYS A 213 11.35 3.07 -21.81
C LYS A 213 11.03 3.29 -20.32
N TRP A 214 9.80 3.02 -19.84
CA TRP A 214 9.35 3.38 -18.48
C TRP A 214 8.87 2.20 -17.65
N GLU A 215 8.81 1.01 -18.22
CA GLU A 215 8.47 -0.20 -17.45
C GLU A 215 9.61 -0.52 -16.46
N ARG A 216 9.37 -0.20 -15.22
CA ARG A 216 10.22 -0.66 -14.12
C ARG A 216 9.65 -1.95 -13.55
N SER A 217 10.52 -2.89 -13.18
CA SER A 217 10.07 -4.04 -12.41
C SER A 217 9.48 -3.58 -11.07
N ALA A 218 8.52 -4.33 -10.53
CA ALA A 218 7.96 -4.04 -9.22
C ALA A 218 9.06 -3.99 -8.14
N ALA A 219 10.08 -4.82 -8.25
CA ALA A 219 11.24 -4.83 -7.37
C ALA A 219 12.02 -3.50 -7.41
N ALA A 220 12.39 -3.03 -8.60
CA ALA A 220 13.13 -1.77 -8.75
C ALA A 220 12.33 -0.55 -8.24
N CYS A 221 11.01 -0.53 -8.45
CA CYS A 221 10.15 0.53 -7.93
C CYS A 221 10.07 0.50 -6.40
N ALA A 222 9.91 -0.67 -5.80
CA ALA A 222 9.78 -0.82 -4.36
C ALA A 222 11.11 -0.51 -3.64
N GLU A 223 12.25 -0.88 -4.21
CA GLU A 223 13.58 -0.53 -3.66
C GLU A 223 13.80 0.98 -3.67
N ALA A 224 13.36 1.70 -4.71
CA ALA A 224 13.46 3.15 -4.77
C ALA A 224 12.57 3.87 -3.73
N GLY A 225 11.43 3.26 -3.34
CA GLY A 225 10.51 3.82 -2.35
C GLY A 225 10.81 3.42 -0.90
N GLY A 226 11.77 2.52 -0.67
CA GLY A 226 12.13 2.01 0.65
C GLY A 226 13.36 2.68 1.29
N ALA A 227 14.00 3.64 0.61
CA ALA A 227 15.18 4.35 1.09
C ALA A 227 14.85 5.53 2.01
#